data_3d8c7160244fd5591e38ddd613801b6e
#
_entry.id   3d8c7160244fd5591e38ddd613801b6e
#
_cell.length_a   1.000
_cell.length_b   1.000
_cell.length_c   1.000
_cell.angle_alpha   90.00
_cell.angle_beta   90.00
_cell.angle_gamma   90.00
#
_symmetry.space_group_name_H-M   'P 1'
#
loop_
_entity.id
_entity.type
_entity.pdbx_description
1 polymer ?
#
loop_
_entity_poly.entity_id
_entity_poly.type
_entity_poly.pdbx_seq_one_letter_code
_entity_poly.pdbx_strand_id
1 'polypeptide(L)'
;MIFDKLTDKKKQLDAFRPMPDALVRNLEDWFRVELTYTSNAIEGNTLTRRETALVVEKGLTVGGKTLTEHLEATNHAHALDWVREQISRRPSDLRIKDILHLHNVILKGIDNHSAGHFRSVAVRISGSTTILPNPRKVPDLMDDFIQWLQSTVDMHPAELAAEAHYRLVTIHPFVDGNGRTARLLMNMILLMQGYPAAIIRKQERLAYIGALENAQTGGTKDDYYKIINRAVNRSLDMYLNAVRCETQEQEDDQLMKLGTLAKAVGETNSTIRHWVKSGLIDIAEITPSGYQLFAHDMIKRVEKIKTLQAQRFTLNEIRGKL
;
A
#
# COMPACT_ATOMS: atom_id res chain seq x y z
N MET A 1 18.54 7.49 10.73
CA MET A 1 17.34 7.21 11.59
C MET A 1 16.62 5.95 11.11
N ILE A 2 15.66 5.40 11.87
CA ILE A 2 15.00 4.12 11.52
C ILE A 2 14.19 4.22 10.21
N PHE A 3 13.72 5.42 9.84
CA PHE A 3 12.89 5.67 8.66
C PHE A 3 13.68 6.08 7.41
N ASP A 4 15.00 6.34 7.48
CA ASP A 4 15.78 6.88 6.35
C ASP A 4 15.75 5.99 5.10
N LYS A 5 15.77 4.66 5.29
CA LYS A 5 15.67 3.69 4.19
C LYS A 5 14.37 3.78 3.39
N LEU A 6 13.31 4.32 3.99
CA LEU A 6 12.02 4.52 3.30
C LEU A 6 12.13 5.65 2.29
N THR A 7 12.94 6.68 2.57
CA THR A 7 13.17 7.82 1.66
C THR A 7 13.72 7.36 0.31
N ASP A 8 14.68 6.44 0.30
CA ASP A 8 15.28 5.95 -0.95
C ASP A 8 14.28 5.18 -1.80
N LYS A 9 13.47 4.32 -1.16
CA LYS A 9 12.39 3.60 -1.86
C LYS A 9 11.30 4.55 -2.36
N LYS A 10 10.98 5.57 -1.57
CA LYS A 10 10.01 6.60 -1.98
C LYS A 10 10.51 7.37 -3.20
N LYS A 11 11.78 7.77 -3.23
CA LYS A 11 12.39 8.40 -4.41
C LYS A 11 12.34 7.50 -5.64
N GLN A 12 12.61 6.19 -5.48
CA GLN A 12 12.48 5.23 -6.59
C GLN A 12 11.02 5.18 -7.09
N LEU A 13 10.04 5.13 -6.18
CA LEU A 13 8.63 5.12 -6.56
C LEU A 13 8.22 6.43 -7.26
N ASP A 14 8.71 7.56 -6.80
CA ASP A 14 8.41 8.87 -7.40
C ASP A 14 8.96 9.00 -8.83
N ALA A 15 10.06 8.32 -9.17
CA ALA A 15 10.60 8.30 -10.51
C ALA A 15 9.66 7.65 -11.56
N PHE A 16 8.69 6.84 -11.10
CA PHE A 16 7.66 6.26 -11.96
C PHE A 16 6.38 7.09 -12.05
N ARG A 17 6.32 8.26 -11.43
CA ARG A 17 5.13 9.12 -11.48
C ARG A 17 5.13 10.01 -12.73
N PRO A 18 3.96 10.22 -13.40
CA PRO A 18 2.66 9.63 -13.06
C PRO A 18 2.58 8.13 -13.40
N MET A 19 2.02 7.34 -12.50
CA MET A 19 1.77 5.92 -12.75
C MET A 19 0.52 5.73 -13.62
N PRO A 20 0.41 4.62 -14.38
CA PRO A 20 -0.79 4.31 -15.16
C PRO A 20 -2.04 4.25 -14.27
N ASP A 21 -3.13 4.92 -14.68
CA ASP A 21 -4.37 5.01 -13.89
C ASP A 21 -4.97 3.64 -13.55
N ALA A 22 -4.88 2.68 -14.46
CA ALA A 22 -5.39 1.33 -14.23
C ALA A 22 -4.62 0.62 -13.11
N LEU A 23 -3.28 0.76 -13.08
CA LEU A 23 -2.43 0.22 -12.03
C LEU A 23 -2.74 0.88 -10.67
N VAL A 24 -2.88 2.20 -10.65
CA VAL A 24 -3.21 2.95 -9.43
C VAL A 24 -4.55 2.47 -8.86
N ARG A 25 -5.60 2.40 -9.68
CA ARG A 25 -6.92 1.91 -9.26
C ARG A 25 -6.86 0.49 -8.71
N ASN A 26 -6.17 -0.43 -9.41
CA ASN A 26 -6.04 -1.83 -8.96
C ASN A 26 -5.35 -1.94 -7.59
N LEU A 27 -4.25 -1.20 -7.40
CA LEU A 27 -3.56 -1.15 -6.11
C LEU A 27 -4.45 -0.54 -5.01
N GLU A 28 -5.14 0.55 -5.31
CA GLU A 28 -6.05 1.21 -4.37
C GLU A 28 -7.19 0.31 -3.92
N ASP A 29 -7.83 -0.42 -4.84
CA ASP A 29 -8.90 -1.36 -4.54
C ASP A 29 -8.39 -2.50 -3.66
N TRP A 30 -7.21 -3.05 -3.98
CA TRP A 30 -6.58 -4.06 -3.16
C TRP A 30 -6.25 -3.53 -1.75
N PHE A 31 -5.65 -2.33 -1.64
CA PHE A 31 -5.34 -1.70 -0.35
C PHE A 31 -6.60 -1.40 0.46
N ARG A 32 -7.70 -1.00 -0.19
CA ARG A 32 -8.98 -0.74 0.45
C ARG A 32 -9.51 -1.98 1.18
N VAL A 33 -9.48 -3.14 0.54
CA VAL A 33 -9.88 -4.42 1.16
C VAL A 33 -8.90 -4.83 2.25
N GLU A 34 -7.61 -4.79 1.99
CA GLU A 34 -6.59 -5.28 2.92
C GLU A 34 -6.50 -4.44 4.21
N LEU A 35 -6.56 -3.11 4.10
CA LEU A 35 -6.60 -2.21 5.25
C LEU A 35 -7.88 -2.41 6.06
N THR A 36 -9.02 -2.57 5.41
CA THR A 36 -10.30 -2.85 6.08
C THR A 36 -10.24 -4.17 6.83
N TYR A 37 -9.78 -5.23 6.17
CA TYR A 37 -9.64 -6.54 6.80
C TYR A 37 -8.70 -6.49 8.01
N THR A 38 -7.47 -5.99 7.82
CA THR A 38 -6.44 -6.06 8.88
C THR A 38 -6.78 -5.15 10.06
N SER A 39 -7.29 -3.95 9.81
CA SER A 39 -7.65 -3.00 10.86
C SER A 39 -8.79 -3.52 11.74
N ASN A 40 -9.84 -4.10 11.16
CA ASN A 40 -10.95 -4.68 11.90
C ASN A 40 -10.57 -5.99 12.59
N ALA A 41 -9.74 -6.83 11.96
CA ALA A 41 -9.25 -8.07 12.57
C ALA A 41 -8.36 -7.83 13.81
N ILE A 42 -7.64 -6.69 13.88
CA ILE A 42 -6.91 -6.26 15.08
C ILE A 42 -7.87 -6.01 16.24
N GLU A 43 -9.05 -5.47 15.97
CA GLU A 43 -10.09 -5.18 16.98
C GLU A 43 -10.98 -6.40 17.31
N GLY A 44 -10.78 -7.53 16.63
CA GLY A 44 -11.50 -8.77 16.92
C GLY A 44 -12.61 -9.14 15.94
N ASN A 45 -12.82 -8.36 14.86
CA ASN A 45 -13.72 -8.74 13.78
C ASN A 45 -13.29 -10.08 13.16
N THR A 46 -14.24 -10.97 12.93
CA THR A 46 -13.97 -12.35 12.52
C THR A 46 -14.12 -12.59 11.01
N LEU A 47 -14.50 -11.57 10.23
CA LEU A 47 -14.50 -11.67 8.77
C LEU A 47 -13.11 -12.07 8.27
N THR A 48 -13.04 -13.02 7.37
CA THR A 48 -11.82 -13.36 6.63
C THR A 48 -11.56 -12.29 5.56
N ARG A 49 -10.34 -12.26 5.01
CA ARG A 49 -10.00 -11.33 3.90
C ARG A 49 -10.96 -11.48 2.72
N ARG A 50 -11.31 -12.73 2.34
CA ARG A 50 -12.24 -12.99 1.23
C ARG A 50 -13.66 -12.51 1.55
N GLU A 51 -14.13 -12.74 2.76
CA GLU A 51 -15.42 -12.25 3.22
C GLU A 51 -15.47 -10.73 3.28
N THR A 52 -14.39 -10.09 3.76
CA THR A 52 -14.25 -8.61 3.73
C THR A 52 -14.36 -8.07 2.31
N ALA A 53 -13.70 -8.71 1.33
CA ALA A 53 -13.83 -8.31 -0.07
C ALA A 53 -15.28 -8.44 -0.57
N LEU A 54 -15.98 -9.53 -0.26
CA LEU A 54 -17.39 -9.69 -0.63
C LEU A 54 -18.29 -8.61 -0.04
N VAL A 55 -18.06 -8.24 1.23
CA VAL A 55 -18.84 -7.19 1.90
C VAL A 55 -18.53 -5.82 1.29
N VAL A 56 -17.23 -5.49 1.13
CA VAL A 56 -16.78 -4.14 0.73
C VAL A 56 -16.97 -3.86 -0.76
N GLU A 57 -16.70 -4.85 -1.63
CA GLU A 57 -16.73 -4.66 -3.08
C GLU A 57 -18.10 -5.02 -3.68
N LYS A 58 -18.80 -6.00 -3.10
CA LYS A 58 -20.04 -6.53 -3.66
C LYS A 58 -21.28 -6.18 -2.84
N GLY A 59 -21.12 -5.61 -1.64
CA GLY A 59 -22.23 -5.31 -0.75
C GLY A 59 -22.98 -6.57 -0.26
N LEU A 60 -22.33 -7.73 -0.28
CA LEU A 60 -22.95 -8.99 0.10
C LEU A 60 -22.86 -9.24 1.60
N THR A 61 -23.88 -9.88 2.17
CA THR A 61 -23.83 -10.36 3.55
C THR A 61 -23.23 -11.77 3.61
N VAL A 62 -22.53 -12.05 4.71
CA VAL A 62 -21.84 -13.32 4.96
C VAL A 62 -22.55 -14.04 6.10
N GLY A 63 -22.97 -15.28 5.86
CA GLY A 63 -23.62 -16.11 6.88
C GLY A 63 -22.72 -16.38 8.08
N GLY A 64 -23.31 -16.42 9.29
CA GLY A 64 -22.57 -16.66 10.53
C GLY A 64 -21.77 -15.47 11.06
N LYS A 65 -21.91 -14.29 10.48
CA LYS A 65 -21.30 -13.03 10.93
C LYS A 65 -22.37 -12.07 11.41
N THR A 66 -22.03 -11.26 12.41
CA THR A 66 -22.96 -10.28 12.98
C THR A 66 -23.15 -9.07 12.05
N LEU A 67 -24.25 -8.36 12.19
CA LEU A 67 -24.47 -7.08 11.50
C LEU A 67 -23.38 -6.06 11.85
N THR A 68 -22.94 -6.03 13.11
CA THR A 68 -21.87 -5.13 13.57
C THR A 68 -20.57 -5.38 12.78
N GLU A 69 -20.16 -6.64 12.57
CA GLU A 69 -18.96 -6.97 11.79
C GLU A 69 -19.05 -6.51 10.34
N HIS A 70 -20.24 -6.60 9.72
CA HIS A 70 -20.47 -6.07 8.38
C HIS A 70 -20.39 -4.54 8.35
N LEU A 71 -21.02 -3.87 9.32
CA LEU A 71 -20.96 -2.42 9.44
C LEU A 71 -19.53 -1.92 9.72
N GLU A 72 -18.75 -2.61 10.54
CA GLU A 72 -17.33 -2.29 10.76
C GLU A 72 -16.53 -2.33 9.45
N ALA A 73 -16.77 -3.35 8.62
CA ALA A 73 -16.08 -3.47 7.34
C ALA A 73 -16.51 -2.37 6.35
N THR A 74 -17.81 -2.15 6.16
CA THR A 74 -18.32 -1.13 5.24
C THR A 74 -17.95 0.28 5.68
N ASN A 75 -18.08 0.58 6.97
CA ASN A 75 -17.75 1.88 7.53
C ASN A 75 -16.25 2.18 7.40
N HIS A 76 -15.39 1.19 7.68
CA HIS A 76 -13.94 1.37 7.52
C HIS A 76 -13.56 1.62 6.06
N ALA A 77 -14.19 0.93 5.11
CA ALA A 77 -13.99 1.17 3.69
C ALA A 77 -14.44 2.58 3.27
N HIS A 78 -15.60 3.05 3.75
CA HIS A 78 -16.05 4.44 3.51
C HIS A 78 -15.11 5.47 4.14
N ALA A 79 -14.57 5.18 5.34
CA ALA A 79 -13.58 6.06 5.95
C ALA A 79 -12.29 6.14 5.13
N LEU A 80 -11.84 5.04 4.50
CA LEU A 80 -10.71 5.05 3.57
C LEU A 80 -11.01 5.84 2.28
N ASP A 81 -12.24 5.75 1.76
CA ASP A 81 -12.67 6.55 0.60
C ASP A 81 -12.57 8.04 0.94
N TRP A 82 -13.09 8.46 2.10
CA TRP A 82 -12.95 9.84 2.57
C TRP A 82 -11.49 10.25 2.80
N VAL A 83 -10.65 9.37 3.35
CA VAL A 83 -9.20 9.62 3.51
C VAL A 83 -8.56 9.95 2.16
N ARG A 84 -8.91 9.22 1.10
CA ARG A 84 -8.40 9.47 -0.27
C ARG A 84 -8.78 10.85 -0.81
N GLU A 85 -9.96 11.34 -0.49
CA GLU A 85 -10.37 12.71 -0.85
C GLU A 85 -9.52 13.79 -0.19
N GLN A 86 -8.86 13.48 0.93
CA GLN A 86 -8.04 14.43 1.69
C GLN A 86 -6.57 14.48 1.27
N ILE A 87 -6.09 13.61 0.37
CA ILE A 87 -4.65 13.44 0.06
C ILE A 87 -3.97 14.68 -0.53
N SER A 88 -4.74 15.61 -1.12
CA SER A 88 -4.23 16.88 -1.64
C SER A 88 -3.91 17.91 -0.56
N ARG A 89 -4.38 17.68 0.69
CA ARG A 89 -4.10 18.53 1.85
C ARG A 89 -2.74 18.18 2.47
N ARG A 90 -2.22 19.06 3.32
CA ARG A 90 -1.02 18.79 4.12
C ARG A 90 -1.42 18.31 5.52
N PRO A 91 -0.58 17.53 6.21
CA PRO A 91 -0.84 17.13 7.60
C PRO A 91 -1.09 18.33 8.53
N SER A 92 -0.43 19.48 8.30
CA SER A 92 -0.67 20.73 9.04
C SER A 92 -2.05 21.35 8.84
N ASP A 93 -2.80 20.93 7.81
CA ASP A 93 -4.16 21.41 7.56
C ASP A 93 -5.23 20.62 8.35
N LEU A 94 -4.82 19.53 9.01
CA LEU A 94 -5.71 18.69 9.80
C LEU A 94 -6.22 19.44 11.05
N ARG A 95 -7.48 19.16 11.41
CA ARG A 95 -8.19 19.74 12.54
C ARG A 95 -8.90 18.64 13.33
N ILE A 96 -9.32 18.95 14.55
CA ILE A 96 -10.13 18.05 15.39
C ILE A 96 -11.32 17.50 14.63
N LYS A 97 -12.03 18.34 13.87
CA LYS A 97 -13.19 17.93 13.09
C LYS A 97 -12.91 16.79 12.09
N ASP A 98 -11.71 16.70 11.56
CA ASP A 98 -11.31 15.64 10.64
C ASP A 98 -11.22 14.29 11.38
N ILE A 99 -10.69 14.29 12.61
CA ILE A 99 -10.61 13.11 13.47
C ILE A 99 -11.99 12.68 13.97
N LEU A 100 -12.82 13.65 14.36
CA LEU A 100 -14.21 13.39 14.77
C LEU A 100 -15.01 12.83 13.59
N HIS A 101 -14.79 13.33 12.38
CA HIS A 101 -15.42 12.79 11.17
C HIS A 101 -15.01 11.34 10.89
N LEU A 102 -13.72 11.01 10.93
CA LEU A 102 -13.26 9.63 10.79
C LEU A 102 -13.94 8.70 11.81
N HIS A 103 -13.95 9.12 13.07
CA HIS A 103 -14.61 8.36 14.14
C HIS A 103 -16.12 8.22 13.92
N ASN A 104 -16.78 9.29 13.48
CA ASN A 104 -18.21 9.24 13.16
C ASN A 104 -18.50 8.23 12.03
N VAL A 105 -17.70 8.22 10.97
CA VAL A 105 -17.88 7.28 9.86
C VAL A 105 -17.72 5.84 10.31
N ILE A 106 -16.68 5.50 11.09
CA ILE A 106 -16.42 4.12 11.50
C ILE A 106 -17.44 3.56 12.49
N LEU A 107 -18.12 4.40 13.28
CA LEU A 107 -19.15 3.97 14.25
C LEU A 107 -20.58 4.16 13.75
N LYS A 108 -20.78 4.67 12.55
CA LYS A 108 -22.11 4.91 11.98
C LYS A 108 -22.94 3.62 11.96
N GLY A 109 -24.12 3.66 12.56
CA GLY A 109 -25.04 2.51 12.66
C GLY A 109 -24.61 1.43 13.67
N ILE A 110 -23.42 1.59 14.31
CA ILE A 110 -22.93 0.70 15.37
C ILE A 110 -23.22 1.35 16.73
N ASP A 111 -22.71 2.55 16.96
CA ASP A 111 -22.98 3.39 18.12
C ASP A 111 -23.09 4.85 17.70
N ASN A 112 -24.27 5.24 17.23
CA ASN A 112 -24.53 6.60 16.77
C ASN A 112 -24.45 7.65 17.89
N HIS A 113 -24.57 7.24 19.16
CA HIS A 113 -24.50 8.16 20.29
C HIS A 113 -23.06 8.62 20.54
N SER A 114 -22.10 7.70 20.46
CA SER A 114 -20.68 7.99 20.68
C SER A 114 -19.97 8.43 19.40
N ALA A 115 -20.54 8.17 18.22
CA ALA A 115 -19.94 8.47 16.93
C ALA A 115 -19.60 9.95 16.76
N GLY A 116 -18.32 10.27 16.56
CA GLY A 116 -17.84 11.64 16.38
C GLY A 116 -17.80 12.49 17.65
N HIS A 117 -17.91 11.88 18.84
CA HIS A 117 -17.90 12.60 20.10
C HIS A 117 -16.80 12.10 21.03
N PHE A 118 -16.12 13.02 21.71
CA PHE A 118 -15.18 12.66 22.77
C PHE A 118 -15.90 12.01 23.94
N ARG A 119 -15.24 11.04 24.57
CA ARG A 119 -15.78 10.39 25.76
C ARG A 119 -15.90 11.38 26.93
N SER A 120 -17.01 11.30 27.64
CA SER A 120 -17.24 12.00 28.89
C SER A 120 -17.03 11.10 30.11
N VAL A 121 -16.78 9.80 29.90
CA VAL A 121 -16.63 8.79 30.95
C VAL A 121 -15.21 8.19 30.92
N ALA A 122 -14.78 7.68 32.08
CA ALA A 122 -13.54 6.93 32.16
C ALA A 122 -13.70 5.58 31.45
N VAL A 123 -12.71 5.21 30.62
CA VAL A 123 -12.66 3.93 29.92
C VAL A 123 -11.38 3.19 30.27
N ARG A 124 -11.35 1.88 30.05
CA ARG A 124 -10.16 1.04 30.20
C ARG A 124 -9.98 0.18 28.96
N ILE A 125 -8.73 -0.06 28.59
CA ILE A 125 -8.40 -0.98 27.51
C ILE A 125 -8.41 -2.39 28.10
N SER A 126 -9.26 -3.26 27.55
CA SER A 126 -9.36 -4.65 28.01
C SER A 126 -8.02 -5.39 27.86
N GLY A 127 -7.55 -5.99 28.93
CA GLY A 127 -6.27 -6.73 28.94
C GLY A 127 -5.01 -5.85 29.04
N SER A 128 -5.16 -4.51 29.22
CA SER A 128 -4.02 -3.59 29.41
C SER A 128 -3.99 -2.99 30.81
N THR A 129 -2.77 -2.70 31.28
CA THR A 129 -2.51 -1.96 32.53
C THR A 129 -2.40 -0.46 32.33
N THR A 130 -2.48 0.02 31.08
CA THR A 130 -2.35 1.44 30.74
C THR A 130 -3.44 2.29 31.42
N ILE A 131 -3.00 3.35 32.09
CA ILE A 131 -3.90 4.34 32.72
C ILE A 131 -4.18 5.44 31.71
N LEU A 132 -5.43 5.54 31.27
CA LEU A 132 -5.87 6.55 30.32
C LEU A 132 -6.12 7.90 30.99
N PRO A 133 -5.99 9.02 30.27
CA PRO A 133 -6.28 10.36 30.78
C PRO A 133 -7.70 10.49 31.32
N ASN A 134 -7.87 11.40 32.29
CA ASN A 134 -9.20 11.77 32.75
C ASN A 134 -10.04 12.33 31.59
N PRO A 135 -11.31 11.91 31.41
CA PRO A 135 -12.15 12.36 30.29
C PRO A 135 -12.29 13.90 30.21
N ARG A 136 -12.26 14.62 31.32
CA ARG A 136 -12.32 16.09 31.34
C ARG A 136 -11.11 16.76 30.69
N LYS A 137 -9.97 16.06 30.60
CA LYS A 137 -8.73 16.55 29.95
C LYS A 137 -8.66 16.21 28.46
N VAL A 138 -9.57 15.37 27.96
CA VAL A 138 -9.51 14.91 26.57
C VAL A 138 -9.60 16.07 25.57
N PRO A 139 -10.50 17.06 25.70
CA PRO A 139 -10.54 18.18 24.78
C PRO A 139 -9.21 18.93 24.71
N ASP A 140 -8.63 19.32 25.85
CA ASP A 140 -7.37 20.06 25.90
C ASP A 140 -6.21 19.24 25.29
N LEU A 141 -6.14 17.94 25.61
CA LEU A 141 -5.13 17.03 25.01
C LEU A 141 -5.28 16.88 23.50
N MET A 142 -6.50 16.95 22.99
CA MET A 142 -6.73 16.91 21.53
C MET A 142 -6.40 18.24 20.87
N ASP A 143 -6.59 19.37 21.54
CA ASP A 143 -6.12 20.68 21.07
C ASP A 143 -4.58 20.71 21.01
N ASP A 144 -3.90 20.28 22.09
CA ASP A 144 -2.45 20.15 22.14
C ASP A 144 -1.93 19.20 21.03
N PHE A 145 -2.62 18.09 20.78
CA PHE A 145 -2.28 17.13 19.72
C PHE A 145 -2.34 17.78 18.33
N ILE A 146 -3.40 18.52 18.04
CA ILE A 146 -3.55 19.21 16.76
C ILE A 146 -2.52 20.33 16.62
N GLN A 147 -2.28 21.11 17.67
CA GLN A 147 -1.23 22.14 17.66
C GLN A 147 0.16 21.53 17.38
N TRP A 148 0.48 20.41 18.03
CA TRP A 148 1.72 19.66 17.73
C TRP A 148 1.80 19.24 16.26
N LEU A 149 0.73 18.65 15.72
CA LEU A 149 0.70 18.18 14.32
C LEU A 149 0.90 19.35 13.33
N GLN A 150 0.33 20.51 13.63
CA GLN A 150 0.45 21.71 12.79
C GLN A 150 1.82 22.38 12.86
N SER A 151 2.49 22.31 14.02
CA SER A 151 3.80 22.94 14.24
C SER A 151 4.98 22.04 13.84
N THR A 152 4.74 20.75 13.60
CA THR A 152 5.82 19.79 13.26
C THR A 152 6.15 19.87 11.77
N VAL A 153 7.34 20.40 11.43
CA VAL A 153 7.78 20.63 10.04
C VAL A 153 8.90 19.70 9.59
N ASP A 154 9.82 19.31 10.48
CA ASP A 154 11.09 18.64 10.13
C ASP A 154 11.11 17.14 10.43
N MET A 155 9.96 16.55 10.75
CA MET A 155 9.86 15.12 11.04
C MET A 155 9.70 14.30 9.76
N HIS A 156 10.40 13.15 9.68
CA HIS A 156 10.22 12.23 8.55
C HIS A 156 8.74 11.83 8.41
N PRO A 157 8.14 11.80 7.19
CA PRO A 157 6.70 11.55 7.00
C PRO A 157 6.17 10.28 7.68
N ALA A 158 6.92 9.19 7.62
CA ALA A 158 6.51 7.94 8.29
C ALA A 158 6.65 8.02 9.82
N GLU A 159 7.57 8.81 10.33
CA GLU A 159 7.71 9.09 11.76
C GLU A 159 6.56 9.97 12.25
N LEU A 160 6.22 11.04 11.51
CA LEU A 160 5.08 11.90 11.81
C LEU A 160 3.78 11.10 11.88
N ALA A 161 3.55 10.22 10.90
CA ALA A 161 2.37 9.36 10.86
C ALA A 161 2.33 8.39 12.05
N ALA A 162 3.46 7.76 12.38
CA ALA A 162 3.59 6.85 13.52
C ALA A 162 3.38 7.59 14.85
N GLU A 163 3.97 8.76 15.01
CA GLU A 163 3.83 9.57 16.23
C GLU A 163 2.40 10.11 16.40
N ALA A 164 1.75 10.55 15.33
CA ALA A 164 0.36 10.97 15.36
C ALA A 164 -0.57 9.82 15.81
N HIS A 165 -0.35 8.63 15.27
CA HIS A 165 -1.06 7.42 15.70
C HIS A 165 -0.84 7.15 17.20
N TYR A 166 0.43 7.12 17.64
CA TYR A 166 0.79 6.86 19.03
C TYR A 166 0.14 7.84 20.00
N ARG A 167 0.19 9.13 19.68
CA ARG A 167 -0.44 10.18 20.50
C ARG A 167 -1.94 10.01 20.60
N LEU A 168 -2.62 9.75 19.48
CA LEU A 168 -4.06 9.56 19.47
C LEU A 168 -4.50 8.35 20.30
N VAL A 169 -3.83 7.19 20.18
CA VAL A 169 -4.17 6.02 20.99
C VAL A 169 -3.81 6.20 22.45
N THR A 170 -2.84 7.07 22.79
CA THR A 170 -2.47 7.41 24.18
C THR A 170 -3.46 8.35 24.83
N ILE A 171 -3.96 9.35 24.09
CA ILE A 171 -5.07 10.21 24.55
C ILE A 171 -6.34 9.39 24.70
N HIS A 172 -6.57 8.45 23.78
CA HIS A 172 -7.74 7.56 23.76
C HIS A 172 -9.06 8.35 23.87
N PRO A 173 -9.32 9.24 22.91
CA PRO A 173 -10.35 10.26 23.07
C PRO A 173 -11.80 9.75 23.01
N PHE A 174 -12.02 8.51 22.60
CA PHE A 174 -13.33 7.95 22.34
C PHE A 174 -13.67 6.79 23.29
N VAL A 175 -14.96 6.42 23.36
CA VAL A 175 -15.41 5.24 24.11
C VAL A 175 -14.96 3.93 23.44
N ASP A 176 -15.10 3.87 22.11
CA ASP A 176 -14.64 2.78 21.23
C ASP A 176 -14.04 3.36 19.94
N GLY A 177 -13.49 2.52 19.06
CA GLY A 177 -12.98 2.92 17.74
C GLY A 177 -11.66 3.70 17.75
N ASN A 178 -10.99 3.88 18.88
CA ASN A 178 -9.72 4.62 18.98
C ASN A 178 -8.63 4.02 18.10
N GLY A 179 -8.44 2.70 18.11
CA GLY A 179 -7.44 2.03 17.31
C GLY A 179 -7.69 2.18 15.80
N ARG A 180 -8.94 1.99 15.37
CA ARG A 180 -9.34 2.15 13.96
C ARG A 180 -9.13 3.58 13.48
N THR A 181 -9.59 4.56 14.26
CA THR A 181 -9.41 5.99 13.94
C THR A 181 -7.94 6.38 13.85
N ALA A 182 -7.11 5.91 14.79
CA ALA A 182 -5.68 6.21 14.80
C ALA A 182 -4.95 5.61 13.61
N ARG A 183 -5.27 4.37 13.20
CA ARG A 183 -4.69 3.74 12.01
C ARG A 183 -5.13 4.43 10.72
N LEU A 184 -6.37 4.91 10.64
CA LEU A 184 -6.85 5.72 9.53
C LEU A 184 -6.13 7.08 9.46
N LEU A 185 -5.97 7.77 10.59
CA LEU A 185 -5.21 9.03 10.67
C LEU A 185 -3.75 8.83 10.25
N MET A 186 -3.08 7.78 10.73
CA MET A 186 -1.71 7.44 10.33
C MET A 186 -1.62 7.27 8.81
N ASN A 187 -2.54 6.52 8.23
CA ASN A 187 -2.55 6.26 6.80
C ASN A 187 -2.92 7.52 5.99
N MET A 188 -3.80 8.37 6.50
CA MET A 188 -4.10 9.66 5.90
C MET A 188 -2.84 10.55 5.82
N ILE A 189 -2.06 10.64 6.90
CA ILE A 189 -0.80 11.41 6.93
C ILE A 189 0.22 10.83 5.94
N LEU A 190 0.37 9.49 5.87
CA LEU A 190 1.25 8.84 4.89
C LEU A 190 0.86 9.19 3.45
N LEU A 191 -0.42 9.05 3.11
CA LEU A 191 -0.95 9.32 1.78
C LEU A 191 -0.81 10.80 1.39
N MET A 192 -1.08 11.74 2.30
CA MET A 192 -0.86 13.18 2.09
C MET A 192 0.61 13.50 1.77
N GLN A 193 1.55 12.71 2.26
CA GLN A 193 2.99 12.84 2.01
C GLN A 193 3.48 11.98 0.83
N GLY A 194 2.54 11.37 0.08
CA GLY A 194 2.81 10.56 -1.10
C GLY A 194 3.41 9.19 -0.80
N TYR A 195 3.40 8.74 0.46
CA TYR A 195 3.73 7.36 0.85
C TYR A 195 2.52 6.45 0.69
N PRO A 196 2.69 5.17 0.34
CA PRO A 196 1.59 4.21 0.41
C PRO A 196 1.17 3.95 1.86
N ALA A 197 -0.09 3.53 2.03
CA ALA A 197 -0.64 3.22 3.35
C ALA A 197 0.10 2.07 4.04
N ALA A 198 0.30 2.17 5.35
CA ALA A 198 0.91 1.13 6.17
C ALA A 198 -0.12 0.06 6.57
N ILE A 199 0.16 -1.21 6.23
CA ILE A 199 -0.66 -2.34 6.63
C ILE A 199 -0.03 -3.03 7.84
N ILE A 200 -0.65 -2.88 9.01
CA ILE A 200 -0.31 -3.67 10.20
C ILE A 200 -1.07 -4.99 10.08
N ARG A 201 -0.34 -6.10 9.92
CA ARG A 201 -0.94 -7.41 9.65
C ARG A 201 -1.58 -8.01 10.90
N LYS A 202 -2.64 -8.83 10.73
CA LYS A 202 -3.32 -9.53 11.82
C LYS A 202 -2.36 -10.32 12.72
N GLN A 203 -1.37 -11.01 12.13
CA GLN A 203 -0.38 -11.78 12.87
C GLN A 203 0.62 -10.93 13.67
N GLU A 204 0.73 -9.63 13.36
CA GLU A 204 1.55 -8.68 14.11
C GLU A 204 0.80 -8.05 15.30
N ARG A 205 -0.50 -8.38 15.48
CA ARG A 205 -1.39 -7.77 16.48
C ARG A 205 -0.81 -7.75 17.89
N LEU A 206 -0.34 -8.90 18.38
CA LEU A 206 0.19 -9.01 19.76
C LEU A 206 1.47 -8.17 19.93
N ALA A 207 2.38 -8.22 18.97
CA ALA A 207 3.60 -7.42 19.00
C ALA A 207 3.29 -5.92 18.91
N TYR A 208 2.33 -5.53 18.07
CA TYR A 208 1.91 -4.15 17.90
C TYR A 208 1.25 -3.58 19.17
N ILE A 209 0.30 -4.30 19.77
CA ILE A 209 -0.38 -3.86 21.01
C ILE A 209 0.62 -3.84 22.17
N GLY A 210 1.47 -4.86 22.32
CA GLY A 210 2.48 -4.91 23.38
C GLY A 210 3.52 -3.79 23.26
N ALA A 211 3.93 -3.43 22.03
CA ALA A 211 4.86 -2.32 21.82
C ALA A 211 4.23 -0.95 22.16
N LEU A 212 2.94 -0.76 21.87
CA LEU A 212 2.19 0.43 22.29
C LEU A 212 2.06 0.51 23.80
N GLU A 213 1.65 -0.57 24.45
CA GLU A 213 1.50 -0.63 25.91
C GLU A 213 2.85 -0.38 26.62
N ASN A 214 3.92 -1.01 26.16
CA ASN A 214 5.26 -0.76 26.68
C ASN A 214 5.62 0.73 26.62
N ALA A 215 5.40 1.38 25.47
CA ALA A 215 5.69 2.80 25.29
C ALA A 215 4.80 3.68 26.18
N GLN A 216 3.53 3.32 26.38
CA GLN A 216 2.55 4.07 27.19
C GLN A 216 2.83 3.92 28.71
N THR A 217 3.51 2.86 29.13
CA THR A 217 3.84 2.60 30.52
C THR A 217 5.27 2.99 30.92
N GLY A 218 5.94 3.81 30.09
CA GLY A 218 7.27 4.37 30.39
C GLY A 218 8.44 3.68 29.70
N GLY A 219 8.19 2.69 28.84
CA GLY A 219 9.21 2.09 27.97
C GLY A 219 9.51 2.92 26.72
N THR A 220 10.34 2.37 25.82
CA THR A 220 10.70 3.05 24.57
C THR A 220 9.65 2.82 23.46
N LYS A 221 9.61 3.72 22.48
CA LYS A 221 8.78 3.58 21.27
C LYS A 221 9.47 2.78 20.16
N ASP A 222 10.70 2.30 20.37
CA ASP A 222 11.53 1.73 19.31
C ASP A 222 10.87 0.54 18.60
N ASP A 223 10.30 -0.38 19.37
CA ASP A 223 9.67 -1.57 18.79
C ASP A 223 8.38 -1.22 18.05
N TYR A 224 7.62 -0.25 18.55
CA TYR A 224 6.46 0.29 17.83
C TYR A 224 6.90 0.94 16.51
N TYR A 225 7.91 1.80 16.51
CA TYR A 225 8.43 2.42 15.29
C TYR A 225 8.99 1.40 14.29
N LYS A 226 9.65 0.33 14.76
CA LYS A 226 10.09 -0.77 13.90
C LYS A 226 8.92 -1.48 13.21
N ILE A 227 7.79 -1.66 13.89
CA ILE A 227 6.59 -2.27 13.31
C ILE A 227 6.03 -1.39 12.20
N ILE A 228 5.85 -0.08 12.47
CA ILE A 228 5.34 0.86 11.46
C ILE A 228 6.30 0.99 10.28
N ASN A 229 7.62 1.10 10.55
CA ASN A 229 8.63 1.14 9.50
C ASN A 229 8.54 -0.07 8.56
N ARG A 230 8.44 -1.28 9.13
CA ARG A 230 8.27 -2.51 8.34
C ARG A 230 6.97 -2.52 7.54
N ALA A 231 5.89 -1.98 8.11
CA ALA A 231 4.59 -1.90 7.42
C ALA A 231 4.66 -0.98 6.20
N VAL A 232 5.21 0.24 6.36
CA VAL A 232 5.42 1.19 5.24
C VAL A 232 6.39 0.63 4.20
N ASN A 233 7.49 0.00 4.65
CA ASN A 233 8.48 -0.59 3.75
C ASN A 233 7.87 -1.69 2.87
N ARG A 234 7.04 -2.56 3.44
CA ARG A 234 6.32 -3.60 2.66
C ARG A 234 5.40 -2.99 1.60
N SER A 235 4.67 -1.93 1.97
CA SER A 235 3.78 -1.26 1.02
C SER A 235 4.55 -0.60 -0.12
N LEU A 236 5.71 0.03 0.16
CA LEU A 236 6.61 0.57 -0.86
C LEU A 236 7.12 -0.53 -1.81
N ASP A 237 7.51 -1.70 -1.26
CA ASP A 237 7.94 -2.83 -2.08
C ASP A 237 6.83 -3.34 -2.99
N MET A 238 5.58 -3.38 -2.50
CA MET A 238 4.43 -3.79 -3.32
C MET A 238 4.20 -2.83 -4.49
N TYR A 239 4.22 -1.52 -4.25
CA TYR A 239 4.07 -0.52 -5.31
C TYR A 239 5.22 -0.59 -6.31
N LEU A 240 6.48 -0.66 -5.85
CA LEU A 240 7.65 -0.77 -6.72
C LEU A 240 7.62 -2.03 -7.58
N ASN A 241 7.23 -3.16 -7.02
CA ASN A 241 7.11 -4.41 -7.78
C ASN A 241 6.00 -4.32 -8.83
N ALA A 242 4.84 -3.77 -8.47
CA ALA A 242 3.72 -3.62 -9.39
C ALA A 242 4.09 -2.72 -10.58
N VAL A 243 4.73 -1.57 -10.32
CA VAL A 243 5.16 -0.65 -11.40
C VAL A 243 6.22 -1.29 -12.30
N ARG A 244 7.19 -2.02 -11.74
CA ARG A 244 8.23 -2.69 -12.53
C ARG A 244 7.65 -3.79 -13.42
N CYS A 245 6.70 -4.58 -12.94
CA CYS A 245 6.00 -5.57 -13.75
C CYS A 245 5.26 -4.93 -14.93
N GLU A 246 4.50 -3.86 -14.66
CA GLU A 246 3.77 -3.10 -15.69
C GLU A 246 4.71 -2.50 -16.74
N THR A 247 5.87 -1.96 -16.31
CA THR A 247 6.86 -1.40 -17.22
C THR A 247 7.49 -2.48 -18.10
N GLN A 248 7.77 -3.67 -17.55
CA GLN A 248 8.28 -4.81 -18.30
C GLN A 248 7.28 -5.32 -19.33
N GLU A 249 6.00 -5.45 -18.96
CA GLU A 249 4.95 -5.87 -19.90
C GLU A 249 4.79 -4.87 -21.05
N GLN A 250 4.87 -3.56 -20.79
CA GLN A 250 4.81 -2.52 -21.81
C GLN A 250 6.05 -2.53 -22.74
N GLU A 251 7.23 -2.85 -22.21
CA GLU A 251 8.44 -3.02 -23.02
C GLU A 251 8.37 -4.31 -23.88
N ASP A 252 7.82 -5.38 -23.33
CA ASP A 252 7.65 -6.66 -24.03
C ASP A 252 6.58 -6.58 -25.14
N ASP A 253 5.55 -5.73 -24.99
CA ASP A 253 4.52 -5.50 -26.01
C ASP A 253 4.96 -4.55 -27.14
N GLN A 254 6.07 -3.79 -26.98
CA GLN A 254 6.59 -2.92 -28.02
C GLN A 254 7.34 -3.72 -29.11
N LEU A 255 6.77 -3.74 -30.32
CA LEU A 255 7.41 -4.33 -31.48
C LEU A 255 8.69 -3.56 -31.88
N MET A 256 9.80 -4.27 -32.02
CA MET A 256 11.10 -3.71 -32.35
C MET A 256 11.38 -3.75 -33.86
N LYS A 257 11.99 -2.68 -34.38
CA LYS A 257 12.57 -2.70 -35.73
C LYS A 257 13.80 -3.64 -35.78
N LEU A 258 14.09 -4.21 -36.96
CA LEU A 258 15.23 -5.09 -37.18
C LEU A 258 16.55 -4.53 -36.64
N GLY A 259 16.81 -3.24 -36.85
CA GLY A 259 18.05 -2.59 -36.36
C GLY A 259 18.10 -2.49 -34.84
N THR A 260 16.94 -2.31 -34.17
CA THR A 260 16.85 -2.29 -32.72
C THR A 260 17.14 -3.68 -32.14
N LEU A 261 16.52 -4.74 -32.69
CA LEU A 261 16.79 -6.12 -32.29
C LEU A 261 18.28 -6.48 -32.50
N ALA A 262 18.84 -6.17 -33.66
CA ALA A 262 20.24 -6.43 -33.96
C ALA A 262 21.18 -5.76 -32.96
N LYS A 263 20.94 -4.50 -32.63
CA LYS A 263 21.71 -3.73 -31.63
C LYS A 263 21.58 -4.34 -30.22
N ALA A 264 20.37 -4.71 -29.81
CA ALA A 264 20.10 -5.29 -28.51
C ALA A 264 20.85 -6.61 -28.27
N VAL A 265 20.96 -7.44 -29.30
CA VAL A 265 21.62 -8.78 -29.20
C VAL A 265 23.07 -8.77 -29.64
N GLY A 266 23.63 -7.63 -30.03
CA GLY A 266 25.02 -7.50 -30.46
C GLY A 266 25.31 -8.18 -31.78
N GLU A 267 24.36 -8.19 -32.75
CA GLU A 267 24.46 -8.84 -34.04
C GLU A 267 24.27 -7.84 -35.19
N THR A 268 24.63 -8.27 -36.41
CA THR A 268 24.41 -7.44 -37.59
C THR A 268 23.00 -7.62 -38.16
N ASN A 269 22.50 -6.58 -38.85
CA ASN A 269 21.21 -6.68 -39.56
C ASN A 269 21.16 -7.83 -40.57
N SER A 270 22.30 -8.19 -41.17
CA SER A 270 22.40 -9.32 -42.10
C SER A 270 22.24 -10.66 -41.38
N THR A 271 22.82 -10.80 -40.19
CA THR A 271 22.68 -12.01 -39.37
C THR A 271 21.22 -12.22 -38.97
N ILE A 272 20.53 -11.17 -38.48
CA ILE A 272 19.13 -11.26 -38.12
C ILE A 272 18.26 -11.64 -39.35
N ARG A 273 18.47 -11.01 -40.53
CA ARG A 273 17.75 -11.37 -41.75
C ARG A 273 17.99 -12.81 -42.17
N HIS A 274 19.23 -13.32 -41.99
CA HIS A 274 19.54 -14.70 -42.28
C HIS A 274 18.77 -15.65 -41.35
N TRP A 275 18.71 -15.37 -40.05
CA TRP A 275 17.97 -16.18 -39.10
C TRP A 275 16.47 -16.13 -39.32
N VAL A 276 15.92 -14.98 -39.74
CA VAL A 276 14.52 -14.87 -40.19
C VAL A 276 14.26 -15.80 -41.39
N LYS A 277 15.12 -15.74 -42.44
CA LYS A 277 14.99 -16.61 -43.60
C LYS A 277 15.12 -18.11 -43.26
N SER A 278 15.91 -18.44 -42.25
CA SER A 278 16.12 -19.81 -41.78
C SER A 278 15.02 -20.28 -40.81
N GLY A 279 14.00 -19.43 -40.53
CA GLY A 279 12.89 -19.75 -39.63
C GLY A 279 13.31 -19.92 -38.16
N LEU A 280 14.41 -19.27 -37.77
CA LEU A 280 14.89 -19.24 -36.39
C LEU A 280 14.31 -18.07 -35.57
N ILE A 281 13.93 -17.00 -36.25
CA ILE A 281 13.34 -15.78 -35.69
C ILE A 281 12.04 -15.48 -36.41
N ASP A 282 10.98 -15.24 -35.68
CA ASP A 282 9.66 -14.95 -36.19
C ASP A 282 9.43 -13.43 -36.35
N ILE A 283 8.76 -13.04 -37.41
CA ILE A 283 8.32 -11.67 -37.66
C ILE A 283 6.94 -11.54 -37.00
N ALA A 284 6.80 -10.58 -36.08
CA ALA A 284 5.51 -10.30 -35.42
C ALA A 284 4.56 -9.53 -36.36
N GLU A 285 5.09 -8.54 -37.10
CA GLU A 285 4.30 -7.70 -38.02
C GLU A 285 5.18 -7.17 -39.16
N ILE A 286 4.53 -6.88 -40.30
CA ILE A 286 5.15 -6.13 -41.41
C ILE A 286 4.37 -4.84 -41.61
N THR A 287 5.03 -3.71 -41.46
CA THR A 287 4.39 -2.40 -41.66
C THR A 287 3.97 -2.20 -43.11
N PRO A 288 3.00 -1.29 -43.43
CA PRO A 288 2.64 -0.96 -44.81
C PRO A 288 3.80 -0.47 -45.69
N SER A 289 4.87 0.06 -45.08
CA SER A 289 6.12 0.46 -45.74
C SER A 289 7.15 -0.68 -45.86
N GLY A 290 6.78 -1.90 -45.51
CA GLY A 290 7.62 -3.11 -45.68
C GLY A 290 8.68 -3.36 -44.59
N TYR A 291 8.63 -2.61 -43.47
CA TYR A 291 9.54 -2.87 -42.34
C TYR A 291 9.06 -4.08 -41.52
N GLN A 292 9.97 -4.97 -41.20
CA GLN A 292 9.72 -6.10 -40.32
C GLN A 292 9.85 -5.66 -38.88
N LEU A 293 8.85 -6.01 -38.07
CA LEU A 293 8.78 -5.76 -36.62
C LEU A 293 8.83 -7.08 -35.86
N PHE A 294 9.52 -7.09 -34.74
CA PHE A 294 9.83 -8.26 -33.91
C PHE A 294 9.33 -8.05 -32.51
N ALA A 295 8.74 -9.07 -31.91
CA ALA A 295 8.38 -9.06 -30.51
C ALA A 295 9.62 -9.09 -29.60
N HIS A 296 9.51 -8.59 -28.37
CA HIS A 296 10.65 -8.41 -27.46
C HIS A 296 11.27 -9.75 -27.02
N ASP A 297 10.46 -10.81 -26.95
CA ASP A 297 10.90 -12.18 -26.64
C ASP A 297 11.93 -12.73 -27.69
N MET A 298 12.00 -12.14 -28.87
CA MET A 298 13.02 -12.48 -29.87
C MET A 298 14.44 -12.18 -29.38
N ILE A 299 14.65 -11.31 -28.42
CA ILE A 299 15.96 -11.11 -27.78
C ILE A 299 16.40 -12.40 -27.08
N LYS A 300 15.56 -12.99 -26.25
CA LYS A 300 15.84 -14.26 -25.54
C LYS A 300 16.03 -15.41 -26.52
N ARG A 301 15.24 -15.42 -27.60
CA ARG A 301 15.34 -16.42 -28.65
C ARG A 301 16.68 -16.34 -29.39
N VAL A 302 17.18 -15.14 -29.68
CA VAL A 302 18.50 -14.92 -30.27
C VAL A 302 19.62 -15.37 -29.31
N GLU A 303 19.52 -15.03 -28.03
CA GLU A 303 20.51 -15.49 -27.03
C GLU A 303 20.59 -17.03 -26.98
N LYS A 304 19.44 -17.72 -27.05
CA LYS A 304 19.37 -19.17 -27.12
C LYS A 304 20.03 -19.71 -28.42
N ILE A 305 19.77 -19.05 -29.55
CA ILE A 305 20.45 -19.41 -30.84
C ILE A 305 21.97 -19.30 -30.71
N LYS A 306 22.47 -18.17 -30.15
CA LYS A 306 23.93 -17.97 -29.96
C LYS A 306 24.53 -19.02 -29.02
N THR A 307 23.85 -19.38 -27.96
CA THR A 307 24.28 -20.41 -27.02
C THR A 307 24.39 -21.77 -27.71
N LEU A 308 23.40 -22.15 -28.53
CA LEU A 308 23.41 -23.41 -29.28
C LEU A 308 24.46 -23.41 -30.38
N GLN A 309 24.70 -22.27 -31.06
CA GLN A 309 25.79 -22.14 -32.03
C GLN A 309 27.17 -22.31 -31.38
N ALA A 310 27.37 -21.76 -30.17
CA ALA A 310 28.60 -21.96 -29.40
C ALA A 310 28.83 -23.43 -29.05
N GLN A 311 27.76 -24.22 -28.92
CA GLN A 311 27.79 -25.68 -28.75
C GLN A 311 27.93 -26.45 -30.05
N ARG A 312 28.20 -25.76 -31.18
CA ARG A 312 28.43 -26.32 -32.52
C ARG A 312 27.21 -26.99 -33.19
N PHE A 313 25.97 -26.65 -32.75
CA PHE A 313 24.76 -27.07 -33.46
C PHE A 313 24.63 -26.32 -34.79
N THR A 314 24.20 -27.01 -35.83
CA THR A 314 23.85 -26.41 -37.12
C THR A 314 22.51 -25.65 -37.02
N LEU A 315 22.23 -24.70 -37.91
CA LEU A 315 21.00 -23.94 -37.91
C LEU A 315 19.74 -24.81 -37.99
N ASN A 316 19.79 -25.93 -38.72
CA ASN A 316 18.68 -26.87 -38.81
C ASN A 316 18.42 -27.60 -37.48
N GLU A 317 19.47 -27.99 -36.77
CA GLU A 317 19.36 -28.62 -35.45
C GLU A 317 18.87 -27.62 -34.39
N ILE A 318 19.34 -26.38 -34.49
CA ILE A 318 18.88 -25.28 -33.60
C ILE A 318 17.40 -25.06 -33.79
N ARG A 319 16.88 -25.04 -35.02
CA ARG A 319 15.46 -24.87 -35.31
C ARG A 319 14.58 -25.91 -34.63
N GLY A 320 15.04 -27.15 -34.46
CA GLY A 320 14.33 -28.21 -33.74
C GLY A 320 14.39 -28.10 -32.22
N LYS A 321 15.19 -27.14 -31.67
CA LYS A 321 15.42 -26.96 -30.24
C LYS A 321 14.87 -25.61 -29.70
N LEU A 322 14.38 -24.73 -30.59
CA LEU A 322 13.77 -23.45 -30.26
C LEU A 322 12.29 -23.59 -29.95
#